data_44404d60f348746f4f1f47b5ffbb975d
#
_entry.id   44404d60f348746f4f1f47b5ffbb975d
#
_cell.length_a   1.000
_cell.length_b   1.000
_cell.length_c   1.000
_cell.angle_alpha   90.00
_cell.angle_beta   90.00
_cell.angle_gamma   90.00
#
_symmetry.space_group_name_H-M   'P 1'
#
loop_
_entity.id
_entity.type
_entity.pdbx_description
1 polymer ?
#
loop_
_entity_poly.entity_id
_entity_poly.type
_entity_poly.pdbx_seq_one_letter_code
_entity_poly.pdbx_strand_id
1 'polypeptide(L)'
;MKVIIIGAGIGGLTLALALQQVGIDYAIYDAAPGNKAVGAGIMLGTNAMKVYGRLGLSAILEGRGALPDRYSIRDHQGNILKVIDNKLLLERYDHKSLMIHRAALQDELIHALERNVQWGKKCVRIKESASQVSVQFEDGSEASGDILVGADGIRSAVREQCVVKAQYRYSGQTCWRAIIPIDLPLAEQRETAEVWGGGNGLRASYGQVGPQQVYFWMTKQMPAGSVFTAEAALDYIKASLHSFDGYMQTVLKHLTADTLIQSDLYDIKPIERWYQDRVVLLGDAAHATTPNLGQGASQAIEDAYMLARCLASSPDHARAFATYQQKRMGRAVKIVSMSRGLSMLTNLKCRIAVWFRNQLMKRIPAGIADQQMAFLYDVNLDA
;
A
#
# COMPACT_ATOMS: atom_id res chain seq x y z
N MET A 1 -8.40 -24.56 14.61
CA MET A 1 -7.16 -23.76 14.55
C MET A 1 -7.49 -22.32 14.90
N LYS A 2 -6.72 -21.72 15.82
CA LYS A 2 -6.83 -20.30 16.21
C LYS A 2 -5.62 -19.52 15.72
N VAL A 3 -5.87 -18.45 14.95
CA VAL A 3 -4.83 -17.58 14.37
C VAL A 3 -4.69 -16.31 15.20
N ILE A 4 -3.47 -15.98 15.64
CA ILE A 4 -3.13 -14.68 16.23
C ILE A 4 -2.61 -13.78 15.13
N ILE A 5 -3.21 -12.60 14.95
CA ILE A 5 -2.79 -11.59 13.97
C ILE A 5 -2.21 -10.40 14.72
N ILE A 6 -0.94 -10.04 14.46
CA ILE A 6 -0.31 -8.84 14.99
C ILE A 6 -0.25 -7.78 13.90
N GLY A 7 -0.99 -6.70 14.09
CA GLY A 7 -1.16 -5.57 13.19
C GLY A 7 -2.56 -5.52 12.56
N ALA A 8 -3.32 -4.47 12.85
CA ALA A 8 -4.63 -4.17 12.28
C ALA A 8 -4.53 -3.12 11.13
N GLY A 9 -3.44 -3.18 10.36
CA GLY A 9 -3.35 -2.49 9.09
C GLY A 9 -4.22 -3.16 8.02
N ILE A 10 -4.23 -2.62 6.80
CA ILE A 10 -5.05 -3.12 5.68
C ILE A 10 -4.85 -4.63 5.47
N GLY A 11 -3.60 -5.13 5.49
CA GLY A 11 -3.32 -6.56 5.31
C GLY A 11 -3.88 -7.42 6.45
N GLY A 12 -3.68 -7.02 7.72
CA GLY A 12 -4.17 -7.78 8.87
C GLY A 12 -5.69 -7.81 8.96
N LEU A 13 -6.35 -6.67 8.70
CA LEU A 13 -7.82 -6.59 8.64
C LEU A 13 -8.38 -7.45 7.50
N THR A 14 -7.75 -7.40 6.31
CA THR A 14 -8.16 -8.25 5.18
C THR A 14 -7.97 -9.72 5.50
N LEU A 15 -6.89 -10.09 6.20
CA LEU A 15 -6.67 -11.47 6.64
C LEU A 15 -7.77 -11.92 7.61
N ALA A 16 -8.10 -11.08 8.59
CA ALA A 16 -9.16 -11.38 9.55
C ALA A 16 -10.50 -11.68 8.84
N LEU A 17 -10.87 -10.83 7.86
CA LEU A 17 -12.06 -11.03 7.02
C LEU A 17 -11.99 -12.30 6.17
N ALA A 18 -10.84 -12.59 5.58
CA ALA A 18 -10.66 -13.80 4.79
C ALA A 18 -10.70 -15.08 5.64
N LEU A 19 -10.17 -15.05 6.87
CA LEU A 19 -10.28 -16.16 7.83
C LEU A 19 -11.72 -16.36 8.31
N GLN A 20 -12.44 -15.27 8.59
CA GLN A 20 -13.87 -15.28 8.92
C GLN A 20 -14.68 -15.96 7.81
N GLN A 21 -14.44 -15.60 6.54
CA GLN A 21 -15.12 -16.19 5.39
C GLN A 21 -14.92 -17.71 5.28
N VAL A 22 -13.74 -18.21 5.65
CA VAL A 22 -13.43 -19.66 5.59
C VAL A 22 -13.64 -20.40 6.92
N GLY A 23 -14.22 -19.73 7.95
CA GLY A 23 -14.57 -20.33 9.23
C GLY A 23 -13.38 -20.67 10.13
N ILE A 24 -12.23 -19.97 9.98
CA ILE A 24 -11.05 -20.13 10.83
C ILE A 24 -11.08 -19.10 11.95
N ASP A 25 -10.95 -19.56 13.20
CA ASP A 25 -10.92 -18.72 14.39
C ASP A 25 -9.69 -17.81 14.42
N TYR A 26 -9.87 -16.54 14.80
CA TYR A 26 -8.78 -15.56 14.88
C TYR A 26 -8.93 -14.58 16.03
N ALA A 27 -7.82 -13.97 16.41
CA ALA A 27 -7.77 -12.77 17.25
C ALA A 27 -6.78 -11.79 16.66
N ILE A 28 -7.14 -10.50 16.59
CA ILE A 28 -6.33 -9.45 15.97
C ILE A 28 -5.97 -8.37 16.98
N TYR A 29 -4.69 -7.99 17.01
CA TYR A 29 -4.07 -7.09 17.98
C TYR A 29 -3.29 -6.00 17.26
N ASP A 30 -3.37 -4.77 17.76
CA ASP A 30 -2.60 -3.64 17.22
C ASP A 30 -2.01 -2.78 18.33
N ALA A 31 -0.81 -2.27 18.12
CA ALA A 31 -0.11 -1.40 19.06
C ALA A 31 -0.73 0.01 19.16
N ALA A 32 -1.48 0.46 18.16
CA ALA A 32 -2.16 1.74 18.19
C ALA A 32 -3.23 1.77 19.30
N PRO A 33 -3.48 2.91 19.93
CA PRO A 33 -4.49 3.04 20.99
C PRO A 33 -5.93 2.98 20.47
N GLY A 34 -6.11 2.94 19.14
CA GLY A 34 -7.40 2.89 18.45
C GLY A 34 -7.22 3.10 16.96
N ASN A 35 -8.31 2.98 16.22
CA ASN A 35 -8.30 3.34 14.80
C ASN A 35 -8.11 4.85 14.66
N LYS A 36 -6.89 5.30 14.38
CA LYS A 36 -6.61 6.70 14.09
C LYS A 36 -6.55 6.89 12.58
N ALA A 37 -7.42 7.76 12.09
CA ALA A 37 -7.40 8.24 10.73
C ALA A 37 -6.06 8.97 10.45
N VAL A 38 -5.06 8.28 9.95
CA VAL A 38 -3.87 8.94 9.42
C VAL A 38 -4.21 9.42 8.02
N GLY A 39 -4.26 10.75 7.84
CA GLY A 39 -4.73 11.42 6.63
C GLY A 39 -3.88 11.15 5.40
N ALA A 40 -4.10 10.02 4.74
CA ALA A 40 -3.52 9.71 3.44
C ALA A 40 -4.56 9.03 2.56
N GLY A 41 -4.55 9.35 1.27
CA GLY A 41 -5.27 8.58 0.28
C GLY A 41 -4.47 7.34 -0.13
N ILE A 42 -5.16 6.37 -0.70
CA ILE A 42 -4.58 5.17 -1.24
C ILE A 42 -5.27 4.80 -2.56
N MET A 43 -4.50 4.29 -3.49
CA MET A 43 -5.01 3.67 -4.70
C MET A 43 -5.02 2.15 -4.52
N LEU A 44 -6.16 1.55 -4.67
CA LEU A 44 -6.35 0.11 -4.75
C LEU A 44 -6.40 -0.30 -6.21
N GLY A 45 -5.48 -1.16 -6.63
CA GLY A 45 -5.50 -1.72 -7.97
C GLY A 45 -6.65 -2.71 -8.16
N THR A 46 -6.94 -3.06 -9.40
CA THR A 46 -8.00 -4.04 -9.75
C THR A 46 -7.79 -5.39 -9.08
N ASN A 47 -6.52 -5.80 -8.88
CA ASN A 47 -6.14 -7.00 -8.13
C ASN A 47 -6.63 -6.98 -6.67
N ALA A 48 -6.51 -5.84 -5.98
CA ALA A 48 -7.04 -5.67 -4.64
C ALA A 48 -8.58 -5.62 -4.64
N MET A 49 -9.18 -4.92 -5.60
CA MET A 49 -10.63 -4.84 -5.72
C MET A 49 -11.25 -6.21 -6.04
N LYS A 50 -10.57 -7.06 -6.81
CA LYS A 50 -10.97 -8.46 -7.04
C LYS A 50 -11.02 -9.26 -5.74
N VAL A 51 -10.05 -9.08 -4.84
CA VAL A 51 -10.10 -9.71 -3.50
C VAL A 51 -11.28 -9.18 -2.69
N TYR A 52 -11.48 -7.87 -2.66
CA TYR A 52 -12.62 -7.29 -1.94
C TYR A 52 -13.96 -7.68 -2.56
N GLY A 53 -14.02 -7.92 -3.87
CA GLY A 53 -15.18 -8.53 -4.51
C GLY A 53 -15.48 -9.93 -3.97
N ARG A 54 -14.45 -10.78 -3.81
CA ARG A 54 -14.59 -12.12 -3.21
C ARG A 54 -15.00 -12.07 -1.72
N LEU A 55 -14.63 -11.02 -1.00
CA LEU A 55 -15.02 -10.78 0.39
C LEU A 55 -16.35 -10.03 0.53
N GLY A 56 -17.04 -9.69 -0.57
CA GLY A 56 -18.33 -8.99 -0.56
C GLY A 56 -18.26 -7.50 -0.24
N LEU A 57 -17.08 -6.86 -0.34
CA LEU A 57 -16.86 -5.48 0.09
C LEU A 57 -16.72 -4.47 -1.04
N SER A 58 -16.59 -4.90 -2.32
CA SER A 58 -16.29 -3.97 -3.41
C SER A 58 -17.31 -2.83 -3.54
N ALA A 59 -18.61 -3.13 -3.50
CA ALA A 59 -19.67 -2.12 -3.66
C ALA A 59 -19.65 -1.08 -2.53
N ILE A 60 -19.41 -1.49 -1.27
CA ILE A 60 -19.31 -0.58 -0.13
C ILE A 60 -18.09 0.33 -0.29
N LEU A 61 -16.94 -0.21 -0.66
CA LEU A 61 -15.72 0.54 -0.85
C LEU A 61 -15.81 1.53 -2.03
N GLU A 62 -16.44 1.13 -3.14
CA GLU A 62 -16.71 2.00 -4.28
C GLU A 62 -17.60 3.18 -3.90
N GLY A 63 -18.59 2.96 -3.03
CA GLY A 63 -19.44 4.03 -2.49
C GLY A 63 -18.72 5.00 -1.54
N ARG A 64 -17.56 4.61 -0.99
CA ARG A 64 -16.76 5.43 -0.06
C ARG A 64 -15.56 6.13 -0.70
N GLY A 65 -15.21 5.74 -1.93
CA GLY A 65 -14.06 6.26 -2.65
C GLY A 65 -14.43 6.99 -3.92
N ALA A 66 -13.47 7.11 -4.83
CA ALA A 66 -13.63 7.66 -6.17
C ALA A 66 -13.10 6.67 -7.23
N LEU A 67 -13.80 6.59 -8.33
CA LEU A 67 -13.47 5.73 -9.48
C LEU A 67 -13.09 6.59 -10.68
N PRO A 68 -11.83 7.07 -10.77
CA PRO A 68 -11.44 7.87 -11.93
C PRO A 68 -11.54 7.03 -13.21
N ASP A 69 -11.92 7.67 -14.33
CA ASP A 69 -11.96 7.01 -15.63
C ASP A 69 -10.55 6.65 -16.11
N ARG A 70 -9.56 7.46 -15.74
CA ARG A 70 -8.16 7.26 -16.14
C ARG A 70 -7.15 7.76 -15.10
N TYR A 71 -5.98 7.14 -15.14
CA TYR A 71 -4.78 7.61 -14.44
C TYR A 71 -3.74 8.00 -15.48
N SER A 72 -3.23 9.23 -15.43
CA SER A 72 -2.20 9.71 -16.36
C SER A 72 -0.89 10.07 -15.66
N ILE A 73 0.21 9.80 -16.33
CA ILE A 73 1.52 10.32 -15.98
C ILE A 73 1.86 11.42 -16.97
N ARG A 74 2.17 12.62 -16.47
CA ARG A 74 2.49 13.80 -17.26
C ARG A 74 3.87 14.34 -16.89
N ASP A 75 4.52 15.03 -17.79
CA ASP A 75 5.69 15.85 -17.43
C ASP A 75 5.26 17.21 -16.85
N HIS A 76 6.23 17.98 -16.33
CA HIS A 76 5.98 19.29 -15.73
C HIS A 76 5.46 20.36 -16.71
N GLN A 77 5.44 20.08 -18.01
CA GLN A 77 4.86 20.91 -19.06
C GLN A 77 3.43 20.46 -19.45
N GLY A 78 2.88 19.45 -18.73
CA GLY A 78 1.55 18.90 -18.98
C GLY A 78 1.50 17.83 -20.10
N ASN A 79 2.63 17.52 -20.76
CA ASN A 79 2.64 16.49 -21.79
C ASN A 79 2.41 15.10 -21.22
N ILE A 80 1.49 14.34 -21.80
CA ILE A 80 1.20 12.96 -21.39
C ILE A 80 2.39 12.06 -21.73
N LEU A 81 2.86 11.34 -20.72
CA LEU A 81 3.90 10.31 -20.83
C LEU A 81 3.28 8.91 -20.90
N LYS A 82 2.21 8.67 -20.14
CA LYS A 82 1.47 7.40 -20.09
C LYS A 82 0.05 7.63 -19.61
N VAL A 83 -0.87 6.80 -20.08
CA VAL A 83 -2.26 6.74 -19.60
C VAL A 83 -2.60 5.29 -19.25
N ILE A 84 -3.31 5.11 -18.16
CA ILE A 84 -3.96 3.86 -17.76
C ILE A 84 -5.46 4.15 -17.74
N ASP A 85 -6.22 3.43 -18.56
CA ASP A 85 -7.66 3.58 -18.69
C ASP A 85 -8.37 2.56 -17.79
N ASN A 86 -9.16 3.06 -16.83
CA ASN A 86 -9.93 2.23 -15.93
C ASN A 86 -11.08 1.46 -16.60
N LYS A 87 -11.55 1.92 -17.77
CA LYS A 87 -12.53 1.16 -18.54
C LYS A 87 -11.91 -0.11 -19.12
N LEU A 88 -10.69 0.01 -19.68
CA LEU A 88 -9.92 -1.17 -20.12
C LEU A 88 -9.59 -2.11 -18.98
N LEU A 89 -9.33 -1.58 -17.79
CA LEU A 89 -9.10 -2.42 -16.61
C LEU A 89 -10.37 -3.18 -16.23
N LEU A 90 -11.53 -2.51 -16.24
CA LEU A 90 -12.82 -3.16 -15.99
C LEU A 90 -13.10 -4.26 -17.01
N GLU A 91 -12.92 -4.00 -18.29
CA GLU A 91 -13.15 -4.96 -19.37
C GLU A 91 -12.23 -6.19 -19.27
N ARG A 92 -10.96 -6.01 -18.83
CA ARG A 92 -9.97 -7.08 -18.79
C ARG A 92 -9.95 -7.85 -17.48
N TYR A 93 -10.28 -7.19 -16.36
CA TYR A 93 -10.07 -7.73 -15.00
C TYR A 93 -11.30 -7.66 -14.10
N ASP A 94 -12.48 -7.32 -14.66
CA ASP A 94 -13.78 -7.23 -14.00
C ASP A 94 -13.89 -6.18 -12.87
N HIS A 95 -12.86 -5.38 -12.66
CA HIS A 95 -12.82 -4.36 -11.61
C HIS A 95 -12.11 -3.09 -12.09
N LYS A 96 -12.50 -1.94 -11.53
CA LYS A 96 -11.77 -0.67 -11.66
C LYS A 96 -10.77 -0.52 -10.52
N SER A 97 -9.73 0.28 -10.74
CA SER A 97 -8.92 0.79 -9.63
C SER A 97 -9.70 1.85 -8.86
N LEU A 98 -9.59 1.81 -7.54
CA LEU A 98 -10.31 2.69 -6.60
C LEU A 98 -9.32 3.63 -5.90
N MET A 99 -9.65 4.92 -5.85
CA MET A 99 -9.00 5.90 -4.99
C MET A 99 -9.85 6.07 -3.72
N ILE A 100 -9.28 5.86 -2.53
CA ILE A 100 -10.03 5.93 -1.28
C ILE A 100 -9.19 6.55 -0.17
N HIS A 101 -9.83 7.27 0.76
CA HIS A 101 -9.17 7.68 1.99
C HIS A 101 -8.83 6.44 2.83
N ARG A 102 -7.57 6.33 3.26
CA ARG A 102 -7.08 5.15 3.99
C ARG A 102 -7.89 4.86 5.26
N ALA A 103 -8.31 5.91 5.97
CA ALA A 103 -9.16 5.75 7.15
C ALA A 103 -10.53 5.17 6.79
N ALA A 104 -11.17 5.68 5.73
CA ALA A 104 -12.46 5.14 5.27
C ALA A 104 -12.36 3.66 4.89
N LEU A 105 -11.27 3.27 4.21
CA LEU A 105 -11.01 1.85 3.94
C LEU A 105 -10.89 1.05 5.23
N GLN A 106 -10.06 1.50 6.20
CA GLN A 106 -9.89 0.79 7.47
C GLN A 106 -11.19 0.69 8.27
N ASP A 107 -11.99 1.76 8.30
CA ASP A 107 -13.29 1.78 8.98
C ASP A 107 -14.22 0.71 8.40
N GLU A 108 -14.36 0.63 7.07
CA GLU A 108 -15.21 -0.38 6.43
C GLU A 108 -14.70 -1.81 6.69
N LEU A 109 -13.38 -2.02 6.68
CA LEU A 109 -12.81 -3.33 7.01
C LEU A 109 -13.09 -3.72 8.47
N ILE A 110 -12.97 -2.76 9.41
CA ILE A 110 -13.26 -3.00 10.83
C ILE A 110 -14.75 -3.27 11.06
N HIS A 111 -15.64 -2.50 10.41
CA HIS A 111 -17.08 -2.70 10.52
C HIS A 111 -17.54 -4.08 10.00
N ALA A 112 -16.84 -4.64 9.04
CA ALA A 112 -17.14 -5.95 8.48
C ALA A 112 -16.63 -7.12 9.34
N LEU A 113 -15.81 -6.86 10.38
CA LEU A 113 -15.34 -7.91 11.27
C LEU A 113 -16.42 -8.34 12.28
N GLU A 114 -16.56 -9.64 12.49
CA GLU A 114 -17.36 -10.20 13.57
C GLU A 114 -16.70 -10.06 14.95
N ARG A 115 -15.38 -9.90 14.97
CA ARG A 115 -14.57 -9.77 16.19
C ARG A 115 -13.88 -8.43 16.27
N ASN A 116 -13.86 -7.83 17.45
CA ASN A 116 -13.24 -6.55 17.69
C ASN A 116 -11.71 -6.66 17.64
N VAL A 117 -11.08 -5.64 17.07
CA VAL A 117 -9.62 -5.43 17.15
C VAL A 117 -9.25 -5.10 18.59
N GLN A 118 -8.22 -5.76 19.11
CA GLN A 118 -7.65 -5.48 20.43
C GLN A 118 -6.59 -4.38 20.27
N TRP A 119 -6.95 -3.15 20.63
CA TRP A 119 -6.09 -1.97 20.52
C TRP A 119 -5.16 -1.82 21.72
N GLY A 120 -4.06 -1.05 21.56
CA GLY A 120 -3.06 -0.80 22.60
C GLY A 120 -2.19 -2.03 22.91
N LYS A 121 -2.19 -3.03 22.05
CA LYS A 121 -1.51 -4.32 22.24
C LYS A 121 -0.19 -4.36 21.45
N LYS A 122 0.83 -3.67 21.95
CA LYS A 122 2.17 -3.70 21.36
C LYS A 122 2.88 -5.01 21.73
N CYS A 123 3.16 -5.82 20.69
CA CYS A 123 3.89 -7.08 20.85
C CYS A 123 5.34 -6.82 21.31
N VAL A 124 5.74 -7.38 22.45
CA VAL A 124 7.10 -7.25 22.99
C VAL A 124 7.86 -8.54 22.99
N ARG A 125 7.20 -9.69 23.15
CA ARG A 125 7.85 -11.00 23.18
C ARG A 125 6.97 -12.08 22.58
N ILE A 126 7.60 -12.97 21.81
CA ILE A 126 6.96 -14.14 21.20
C ILE A 126 7.66 -15.39 21.75
N LYS A 127 6.88 -16.40 22.11
CA LYS A 127 7.35 -17.70 22.53
C LYS A 127 6.62 -18.77 21.72
N GLU A 128 7.36 -19.71 21.20
CA GLU A 128 6.83 -20.87 20.49
C GLU A 128 7.04 -22.15 21.31
N SER A 129 6.10 -23.05 21.22
CA SER A 129 6.17 -24.43 21.72
C SER A 129 5.78 -25.41 20.62
N ALA A 130 5.90 -26.69 20.87
CA ALA A 130 5.51 -27.73 19.92
C ALA A 130 4.03 -27.65 19.51
N SER A 131 3.15 -27.14 20.37
CA SER A 131 1.69 -27.14 20.16
C SER A 131 1.10 -25.76 19.92
N GLN A 132 1.74 -24.67 20.33
CA GLN A 132 1.16 -23.31 20.27
C GLN A 132 2.22 -22.22 20.20
N VAL A 133 1.80 -21.03 19.79
CA VAL A 133 2.56 -19.79 19.90
C VAL A 133 1.87 -18.85 20.87
N SER A 134 2.64 -18.13 21.67
CA SER A 134 2.14 -17.11 22.61
C SER A 134 2.85 -15.77 22.37
N VAL A 135 2.10 -14.70 22.57
CA VAL A 135 2.54 -13.32 22.43
C VAL A 135 2.31 -12.60 23.73
N GLN A 136 3.35 -11.94 24.23
CA GLN A 136 3.28 -11.04 25.36
C GLN A 136 3.24 -9.60 24.88
N PHE A 137 2.32 -8.82 25.40
CA PHE A 137 2.14 -7.41 25.08
C PHE A 137 2.80 -6.50 26.14
N GLU A 138 3.07 -5.24 25.77
CA GLU A 138 3.71 -4.24 26.63
C GLU A 138 2.93 -3.96 27.93
N ASP A 139 1.61 -4.11 27.91
CA ASP A 139 0.74 -3.97 29.08
C ASP A 139 0.75 -5.20 30.01
N GLY A 140 1.60 -6.19 29.75
CA GLY A 140 1.73 -7.41 30.52
C GLY A 140 0.72 -8.52 30.18
N SER A 141 -0.29 -8.24 29.35
CA SER A 141 -1.24 -9.26 28.91
C SER A 141 -0.62 -10.23 27.91
N GLU A 142 -1.20 -11.43 27.79
CA GLU A 142 -0.74 -12.48 26.87
C GLU A 142 -1.88 -13.00 26.01
N ALA A 143 -1.55 -13.46 24.80
CA ALA A 143 -2.45 -14.18 23.92
C ALA A 143 -1.78 -15.44 23.37
N SER A 144 -2.56 -16.50 23.16
CA SER A 144 -2.07 -17.76 22.60
C SER A 144 -2.96 -18.27 21.48
N GLY A 145 -2.34 -18.94 20.53
CA GLY A 145 -3.01 -19.58 19.39
C GLY A 145 -2.16 -20.68 18.78
N ASP A 146 -2.71 -21.32 17.75
CA ASP A 146 -2.01 -22.39 17.03
C ASP A 146 -0.90 -21.84 16.12
N ILE A 147 -1.15 -20.67 15.52
CA ILE A 147 -0.22 -19.96 14.63
C ILE A 147 -0.28 -18.45 14.85
N LEU A 148 0.79 -17.77 14.46
CA LEU A 148 0.95 -16.31 14.52
C LEU A 148 1.20 -15.73 13.14
N VAL A 149 0.46 -14.69 12.79
CA VAL A 149 0.69 -13.91 11.56
C VAL A 149 1.21 -12.52 11.90
N GLY A 150 2.42 -12.20 11.43
CA GLY A 150 2.98 -10.87 11.50
C GLY A 150 2.49 -10.00 10.34
N ALA A 151 1.54 -9.09 10.62
CA ALA A 151 1.03 -8.07 9.71
C ALA A 151 1.35 -6.65 10.22
N ASP A 152 2.43 -6.52 11.02
CA ASP A 152 2.85 -5.36 11.81
C ASP A 152 3.76 -4.39 11.04
N GLY A 153 3.71 -4.44 9.72
CA GLY A 153 4.27 -3.45 8.82
C GLY A 153 5.80 -3.54 8.65
N ILE A 154 6.37 -2.52 8.02
CA ILE A 154 7.79 -2.52 7.64
C ILE A 154 8.73 -2.73 8.83
N ARG A 155 8.39 -2.21 10.03
CA ARG A 155 9.18 -2.38 11.27
C ARG A 155 8.72 -3.57 12.11
N SER A 156 8.31 -4.64 11.46
CA SER A 156 7.74 -5.83 12.09
C SER A 156 8.58 -6.39 13.23
N ALA A 157 8.02 -6.39 14.44
CA ALA A 157 8.59 -7.04 15.59
C ALA A 157 8.51 -8.56 15.47
N VAL A 158 7.45 -9.07 14.83
CA VAL A 158 7.27 -10.50 14.56
C VAL A 158 8.38 -11.02 13.65
N ARG A 159 8.67 -10.32 12.55
CA ARG A 159 9.76 -10.69 11.65
C ARG A 159 11.11 -10.72 12.37
N GLU A 160 11.44 -9.65 13.10
CA GLU A 160 12.76 -9.50 13.75
C GLU A 160 13.00 -10.54 14.85
N GLN A 161 11.93 -10.99 15.55
CA GLN A 161 12.04 -11.97 16.63
C GLN A 161 12.01 -13.42 16.13
N CYS A 162 11.22 -13.74 15.13
CA CYS A 162 10.88 -15.12 14.79
C CYS A 162 11.43 -15.60 13.45
N VAL A 163 11.63 -14.71 12.47
CA VAL A 163 11.92 -15.16 11.10
C VAL A 163 13.30 -14.72 10.65
N VAL A 164 13.54 -13.41 10.51
CA VAL A 164 14.81 -12.87 10.03
C VAL A 164 14.92 -11.37 10.31
N LYS A 165 16.13 -10.88 10.56
CA LYS A 165 16.42 -9.45 10.61
C LYS A 165 16.43 -8.88 9.20
N ALA A 166 15.62 -7.84 8.96
CA ALA A 166 15.54 -7.21 7.65
C ALA A 166 16.55 -6.07 7.51
N GLN A 167 17.06 -5.92 6.29
CA GLN A 167 17.86 -4.77 5.89
C GLN A 167 16.94 -3.69 5.28
N TYR A 168 16.80 -2.56 5.98
CA TYR A 168 16.07 -1.40 5.49
C TYR A 168 16.89 -0.65 4.44
N ARG A 169 16.23 -0.20 3.37
CA ARG A 169 16.88 0.55 2.30
C ARG A 169 16.13 1.85 2.07
N TYR A 170 16.77 2.96 2.31
CA TYR A 170 16.26 4.27 1.95
C TYR A 170 16.18 4.43 0.43
N SER A 171 15.07 4.98 -0.08
CA SER A 171 14.87 5.18 -1.52
C SER A 171 15.56 6.44 -2.07
N GLY A 172 16.09 7.28 -1.18
CA GLY A 172 16.59 8.62 -1.53
C GLY A 172 15.48 9.68 -1.62
N GLN A 173 14.24 9.37 -1.20
CA GLN A 173 13.09 10.27 -1.34
C GLN A 173 12.36 10.46 -0.01
N THR A 174 11.97 11.71 0.23
CA THR A 174 10.98 12.09 1.24
C THR A 174 9.66 12.36 0.55
N CYS A 175 8.57 12.02 1.20
CA CYS A 175 7.19 12.20 0.71
C CYS A 175 6.39 13.05 1.68
N TRP A 176 5.68 14.05 1.16
CA TRP A 176 4.66 14.82 1.86
C TRP A 176 3.28 14.42 1.34
N ARG A 177 2.32 14.29 2.24
CA ARG A 177 0.96 13.86 1.94
C ARG A 177 -0.03 14.70 2.72
N ALA A 178 -1.21 14.93 2.14
CA ALA A 178 -2.31 15.60 2.83
C ALA A 178 -3.66 15.13 2.28
N ILE A 179 -4.69 15.25 3.11
CA ILE A 179 -6.09 15.27 2.68
C ILE A 179 -6.56 16.72 2.76
N ILE A 180 -7.09 17.20 1.67
CA ILE A 180 -7.57 18.59 1.51
C ILE A 180 -9.09 18.56 1.44
N PRO A 181 -9.80 19.34 2.28
CA PRO A 181 -11.27 19.30 2.38
C PRO A 181 -11.95 20.11 1.26
N ILE A 182 -11.79 19.69 0.01
CA ILE A 182 -12.42 20.26 -1.17
C ILE A 182 -12.96 19.15 -2.08
N ASP A 183 -13.90 19.51 -2.96
CA ASP A 183 -14.24 18.70 -4.10
C ASP A 183 -13.55 19.20 -5.36
N LEU A 184 -13.05 18.29 -6.17
CA LEU A 184 -12.59 18.62 -7.52
C LEU A 184 -13.80 18.85 -8.43
N PRO A 185 -13.69 19.71 -9.48
CA PRO A 185 -14.68 19.75 -10.54
C PRO A 185 -14.87 18.37 -11.18
N LEU A 186 -16.06 18.08 -11.66
CA LEU A 186 -16.40 16.77 -12.27
C LEU A 186 -15.41 16.31 -13.35
N ALA A 187 -14.88 17.26 -14.13
CA ALA A 187 -13.88 16.96 -15.16
C ALA A 187 -12.56 16.43 -14.54
N GLU A 188 -12.15 17.01 -13.39
CA GLU A 188 -10.94 16.62 -12.66
C GLU A 188 -11.13 15.35 -11.81
N GLN A 189 -12.36 15.06 -11.36
CA GLN A 189 -12.66 13.81 -10.65
C GLN A 189 -12.51 12.57 -11.55
N ARG A 190 -12.69 12.75 -12.87
CA ARG A 190 -12.58 11.68 -13.86
C ARG A 190 -11.15 11.25 -14.16
N GLU A 191 -10.16 12.03 -13.72
CA GLU A 191 -8.76 11.73 -13.96
C GLU A 191 -7.92 11.97 -12.71
N THR A 192 -7.06 11.03 -12.39
CA THR A 192 -5.95 11.25 -11.44
C THR A 192 -4.67 11.40 -12.23
N ALA A 193 -4.01 12.55 -12.09
CA ALA A 193 -2.77 12.85 -12.80
C ALA A 193 -1.58 12.83 -11.84
N GLU A 194 -0.55 12.07 -12.19
CA GLU A 194 0.76 12.17 -11.58
C GLU A 194 1.68 13.01 -12.47
N VAL A 195 2.24 14.08 -11.93
CA VAL A 195 3.14 14.96 -12.66
C VAL A 195 4.58 14.68 -12.25
N TRP A 196 5.44 14.40 -13.22
CA TRP A 196 6.87 14.20 -13.05
C TRP A 196 7.62 15.48 -13.37
N GLY A 197 8.32 16.00 -12.36
CA GLY A 197 9.15 17.19 -12.52
C GLY A 197 10.40 16.96 -13.35
N GLY A 198 11.19 18.03 -13.52
CA GLY A 198 12.42 18.04 -14.32
C GLY A 198 13.60 17.26 -13.73
N GLY A 199 13.38 16.40 -12.74
CA GLY A 199 14.39 15.55 -12.10
C GLY A 199 14.38 15.65 -10.56
N ASN A 200 15.44 15.11 -9.93
CA ASN A 200 15.62 15.11 -8.46
C ASN A 200 14.46 14.46 -7.68
N GLY A 201 13.81 13.45 -8.25
CA GLY A 201 12.72 12.73 -7.61
C GLY A 201 11.45 13.57 -7.40
N LEU A 202 11.36 14.76 -8.02
CA LEU A 202 10.16 15.58 -7.91
C LEU A 202 9.02 14.95 -8.69
N ARG A 203 8.01 14.54 -7.94
CA ARG A 203 6.73 14.03 -8.44
C ARG A 203 5.63 14.54 -7.54
N ALA A 204 4.50 14.85 -8.09
CA ALA A 204 3.32 15.23 -7.33
C ALA A 204 2.05 14.69 -7.99
N SER A 205 1.03 14.48 -7.19
CA SER A 205 -0.28 14.06 -7.67
C SER A 205 -1.37 14.59 -6.74
N TYR A 206 -2.57 14.69 -7.28
CA TYR A 206 -3.80 14.87 -6.53
C TYR A 206 -4.91 14.03 -7.15
N GLY A 207 -5.92 13.72 -6.34
CA GLY A 207 -7.10 12.99 -6.81
C GLY A 207 -8.18 12.93 -5.76
N GLN A 208 -9.44 12.87 -6.20
CA GLN A 208 -10.58 12.66 -5.31
C GLN A 208 -10.47 11.29 -4.65
N VAL A 209 -10.71 11.20 -3.34
CA VAL A 209 -10.67 9.94 -2.57
C VAL A 209 -11.92 9.72 -1.73
N GLY A 210 -12.90 10.59 -1.86
CA GLY A 210 -14.19 10.57 -1.20
C GLY A 210 -14.86 11.95 -1.30
N PRO A 211 -16.12 12.12 -0.88
CA PRO A 211 -16.79 13.42 -0.87
C PRO A 211 -16.00 14.43 -0.06
N GLN A 212 -15.75 15.61 -0.61
CA GLN A 212 -14.96 16.69 0.00
C GLN A 212 -13.58 16.24 0.52
N GLN A 213 -12.95 15.30 -0.18
CA GLN A 213 -11.63 14.78 0.20
C GLN A 213 -10.74 14.61 -1.02
N VAL A 214 -9.78 15.49 -1.18
CA VAL A 214 -8.73 15.39 -2.20
C VAL A 214 -7.45 14.95 -1.54
N TYR A 215 -6.91 13.84 -1.99
CA TYR A 215 -5.59 13.38 -1.60
C TYR A 215 -4.53 14.07 -2.44
N PHE A 216 -3.59 14.68 -1.77
CA PHE A 216 -2.38 15.27 -2.36
C PHE A 216 -1.15 14.53 -1.87
N TRP A 217 -0.18 14.32 -2.75
CA TRP A 217 1.16 13.91 -2.35
C TRP A 217 2.24 14.52 -3.25
N MET A 218 3.42 14.73 -2.67
CA MET A 218 4.64 15.13 -3.37
C MET A 218 5.81 14.29 -2.87
N THR A 219 6.69 13.86 -3.79
CA THR A 219 8.00 13.28 -3.44
C THR A 219 9.12 14.16 -3.97
N LYS A 220 10.24 14.15 -3.26
CA LYS A 220 11.49 14.77 -3.70
C LYS A 220 12.69 14.00 -3.17
N GLN A 221 13.80 14.03 -3.92
CA GLN A 221 15.07 13.49 -3.45
C GLN A 221 15.61 14.37 -2.32
N MET A 222 15.81 13.75 -1.14
CA MET A 222 16.30 14.40 0.09
C MET A 222 17.26 13.45 0.81
N PRO A 223 18.17 13.97 1.65
CA PRO A 223 18.88 13.14 2.63
C PRO A 223 17.91 12.46 3.61
N ALA A 224 18.23 11.24 4.04
CA ALA A 224 17.42 10.57 5.06
C ALA A 224 17.39 11.38 6.37
N GLY A 225 16.24 11.41 7.02
CA GLY A 225 16.05 12.15 8.27
C GLY A 225 15.93 13.67 8.10
N SER A 226 15.73 14.16 6.87
CA SER A 226 15.43 15.60 6.66
C SER A 226 14.11 15.95 7.34
N VAL A 227 14.14 16.92 8.26
CA VAL A 227 12.98 17.36 9.03
C VAL A 227 12.64 18.81 8.66
N PHE A 228 11.37 19.09 8.40
CA PHE A 228 10.82 20.41 8.20
C PHE A 228 9.80 20.73 9.29
N THR A 229 9.67 21.98 9.69
CA THR A 229 8.44 22.42 10.35
C THR A 229 7.29 22.33 9.35
N ALA A 230 6.06 22.29 9.82
CA ALA A 230 4.89 22.18 8.95
C ALA A 230 4.80 23.36 7.96
N GLU A 231 5.11 24.59 8.43
CA GLU A 231 5.12 25.80 7.62
C GLU A 231 6.26 25.76 6.57
N ALA A 232 7.46 25.39 6.99
CA ALA A 232 8.60 25.27 6.06
C ALA A 232 8.36 24.19 4.99
N ALA A 233 7.69 23.08 5.35
CA ALA A 233 7.28 22.06 4.41
C ALA A 233 6.27 22.60 3.39
N LEU A 234 5.26 23.36 3.84
CA LEU A 234 4.24 23.96 2.99
C LEU A 234 4.88 24.94 1.98
N ASP A 235 5.76 25.83 2.46
CA ASP A 235 6.47 26.78 1.59
C ASP A 235 7.36 26.07 0.58
N TYR A 236 8.07 25.02 1.03
CA TYR A 236 8.90 24.19 0.16
C TYR A 236 8.09 23.49 -0.94
N ILE A 237 6.93 22.94 -0.60
CA ILE A 237 6.01 22.30 -1.55
C ILE A 237 5.53 23.32 -2.59
N LYS A 238 5.00 24.47 -2.14
CA LYS A 238 4.50 25.55 -3.01
C LYS A 238 5.60 26.05 -3.95
N ALA A 239 6.81 26.29 -3.44
CA ALA A 239 7.97 26.68 -4.24
C ALA A 239 8.40 25.61 -5.25
N SER A 240 8.34 24.32 -4.87
CA SER A 240 8.72 23.21 -5.75
C SER A 240 7.73 22.99 -6.90
N LEU A 241 6.45 23.31 -6.69
CA LEU A 241 5.35 23.04 -7.64
C LEU A 241 4.79 24.31 -8.30
N HIS A 242 5.43 25.48 -8.11
CA HIS A 242 4.94 26.77 -8.64
C HIS A 242 4.72 26.78 -10.16
N SER A 243 5.54 26.01 -10.90
CA SER A 243 5.48 25.93 -12.36
C SER A 243 4.63 24.77 -12.90
N PHE A 244 3.96 24.02 -12.01
CA PHE A 244 3.07 22.94 -12.46
C PHE A 244 1.73 23.50 -12.93
N ASP A 245 1.32 23.08 -14.12
CA ASP A 245 0.08 23.52 -14.75
C ASP A 245 -1.16 22.79 -14.24
N GLY A 246 -2.32 23.27 -14.69
CA GLY A 246 -3.62 22.66 -14.43
C GLY A 246 -4.16 22.96 -13.02
N TYR A 247 -4.96 22.03 -12.50
CA TYR A 247 -5.67 22.22 -11.24
C TYR A 247 -4.75 22.11 -10.00
N MET A 248 -3.47 21.72 -10.17
CA MET A 248 -2.49 21.64 -9.08
C MET A 248 -2.39 22.96 -8.31
N GLN A 249 -2.39 24.11 -8.99
CA GLN A 249 -2.31 25.42 -8.33
C GLN A 249 -3.54 25.71 -7.46
N THR A 250 -4.71 25.23 -7.87
CA THR A 250 -5.93 25.34 -7.05
C THR A 250 -5.84 24.43 -5.82
N VAL A 251 -5.37 23.21 -5.96
CA VAL A 251 -5.14 22.27 -4.86
C VAL A 251 -4.15 22.87 -3.84
N LEU A 252 -3.04 23.46 -4.33
CA LEU A 252 -2.01 24.08 -3.47
C LEU A 252 -2.52 25.32 -2.69
N LYS A 253 -3.54 26.02 -3.17
CA LYS A 253 -4.16 27.14 -2.43
C LYS A 253 -4.90 26.68 -1.16
N HIS A 254 -5.44 25.45 -1.20
CA HIS A 254 -6.19 24.86 -0.08
C HIS A 254 -5.31 23.95 0.80
N LEU A 255 -4.05 23.72 0.41
CA LEU A 255 -3.11 22.95 1.22
C LEU A 255 -2.66 23.77 2.43
N THR A 256 -2.79 23.21 3.62
CA THR A 256 -2.44 23.84 4.89
C THR A 256 -1.33 23.05 5.60
N ALA A 257 -0.60 23.71 6.49
CA ALA A 257 0.55 23.13 7.18
C ALA A 257 0.14 21.99 8.14
N ASP A 258 -0.97 22.14 8.83
CA ASP A 258 -1.51 21.21 9.83
C ASP A 258 -1.96 19.87 9.26
N THR A 259 -2.30 19.83 7.97
CA THR A 259 -2.71 18.58 7.29
C THR A 259 -1.53 17.80 6.71
N LEU A 260 -0.32 18.37 6.71
CA LEU A 260 0.85 17.76 6.10
C LEU A 260 1.45 16.63 6.93
N ILE A 261 1.64 15.49 6.30
CA ILE A 261 2.36 14.34 6.84
C ILE A 261 3.63 14.15 6.04
N GLN A 262 4.78 14.27 6.69
CA GLN A 262 6.09 14.01 6.09
C GLN A 262 6.59 12.62 6.47
N SER A 263 7.16 11.89 5.52
CA SER A 263 7.83 10.62 5.78
C SER A 263 8.91 10.31 4.76
N ASP A 264 10.00 9.74 5.21
CA ASP A 264 11.00 9.13 4.34
C ASP A 264 10.47 7.81 3.75
N LEU A 265 10.84 7.52 2.52
CA LEU A 265 10.41 6.31 1.82
C LEU A 265 11.48 5.22 1.95
N TYR A 266 11.09 4.13 2.59
CA TYR A 266 11.92 2.94 2.76
C TYR A 266 11.28 1.72 2.12
N ASP A 267 12.11 0.78 1.70
CA ASP A 267 11.76 -0.61 1.45
C ASP A 267 12.64 -1.54 2.31
N ILE A 268 12.41 -2.83 2.25
CA ILE A 268 13.35 -3.82 2.78
C ILE A 268 14.00 -4.58 1.63
N LYS A 269 15.26 -5.03 1.84
CA LYS A 269 15.86 -6.01 0.93
C LYS A 269 14.99 -7.27 0.95
N PRO A 270 14.64 -7.85 -0.22
CA PRO A 270 13.90 -9.09 -0.25
C PRO A 270 14.49 -10.14 0.69
N ILE A 271 13.63 -10.73 1.51
CA ILE A 271 13.97 -11.81 2.44
C ILE A 271 13.59 -13.14 1.79
N GLU A 272 14.37 -14.19 2.04
CA GLU A 272 14.20 -15.50 1.40
C GLU A 272 13.18 -16.39 2.11
N ARG A 273 12.81 -16.04 3.35
CA ARG A 273 11.90 -16.81 4.17
C ARG A 273 10.82 -15.90 4.76
N TRP A 274 9.56 -16.29 4.59
CA TRP A 274 8.41 -15.55 5.12
C TRP A 274 7.75 -16.26 6.31
N TYR A 275 8.23 -17.42 6.68
CA TYR A 275 7.71 -18.16 7.83
C TYR A 275 8.81 -18.92 8.55
N GLN A 276 8.59 -19.21 9.79
CA GLN A 276 9.39 -20.10 10.64
C GLN A 276 8.44 -20.77 11.63
N ASP A 277 8.55 -22.09 11.75
CA ASP A 277 7.73 -22.90 12.65
C ASP A 277 6.22 -22.52 12.63
N ARG A 278 5.68 -21.88 13.67
CA ARG A 278 4.29 -21.46 13.78
C ARG A 278 4.03 -20.01 13.39
N VAL A 279 5.01 -19.31 12.90
CA VAL A 279 4.95 -17.88 12.57
C VAL A 279 5.06 -17.66 11.08
N VAL A 280 4.17 -16.82 10.50
CA VAL A 280 4.21 -16.41 9.09
C VAL A 280 4.04 -14.90 8.96
N LEU A 281 4.68 -14.32 7.95
CA LEU A 281 4.66 -12.88 7.66
C LEU A 281 3.73 -12.56 6.49
N LEU A 282 3.16 -11.35 6.51
CA LEU A 282 2.21 -10.85 5.53
C LEU A 282 2.51 -9.38 5.19
N GLY A 283 2.35 -9.01 3.93
CA GLY A 283 2.45 -7.62 3.47
C GLY A 283 3.80 -6.97 3.78
N ASP A 284 3.80 -5.74 4.30
CA ASP A 284 5.02 -4.99 4.58
C ASP A 284 5.93 -5.65 5.62
N ALA A 285 5.42 -6.55 6.46
CA ALA A 285 6.25 -7.37 7.34
C ALA A 285 7.13 -8.33 6.54
N ALA A 286 6.67 -8.82 5.39
CA ALA A 286 7.39 -9.74 4.52
C ALA A 286 8.15 -9.05 3.38
N HIS A 287 7.57 -8.01 2.76
CA HIS A 287 8.06 -7.44 1.49
C HIS A 287 7.76 -5.94 1.33
N ALA A 288 7.95 -5.15 2.38
CA ALA A 288 7.72 -3.70 2.31
C ALA A 288 8.33 -3.06 1.06
N THR A 289 7.56 -2.23 0.39
CA THR A 289 7.92 -1.58 -0.87
C THR A 289 7.71 -0.08 -0.82
N THR A 290 8.47 0.66 -1.64
CA THR A 290 8.20 2.08 -1.86
C THR A 290 6.87 2.27 -2.62
N PRO A 291 6.16 3.41 -2.46
CA PRO A 291 4.82 3.60 -3.03
C PRO A 291 4.78 3.86 -4.54
N ASN A 292 5.92 3.75 -5.24
CA ASN A 292 6.07 4.20 -6.63
C ASN A 292 5.15 3.49 -7.66
N LEU A 293 4.75 2.26 -7.38
CA LEU A 293 3.81 1.50 -8.21
C LEU A 293 2.37 1.50 -7.65
N GLY A 294 2.14 2.08 -6.47
CA GLY A 294 0.83 2.02 -5.80
C GLY A 294 0.39 0.59 -5.39
N GLN A 295 1.34 -0.38 -5.31
CA GLN A 295 1.01 -1.79 -5.15
C GLN A 295 1.18 -2.34 -3.73
N GLY A 296 1.78 -1.61 -2.79
CA GLY A 296 2.09 -2.15 -1.46
C GLY A 296 0.86 -2.73 -0.73
N ALA A 297 -0.20 -1.95 -0.62
CA ALA A 297 -1.44 -2.43 0.00
C ALA A 297 -2.12 -3.51 -0.82
N SER A 298 -2.15 -3.39 -2.15
CA SER A 298 -2.73 -4.42 -3.02
C SER A 298 -2.04 -5.77 -2.86
N GLN A 299 -0.71 -5.79 -2.67
CA GLN A 299 0.02 -7.02 -2.41
C GLN A 299 -0.30 -7.60 -1.02
N ALA A 300 -0.43 -6.76 0.02
CA ALA A 300 -0.84 -7.23 1.35
C ALA A 300 -2.28 -7.80 1.34
N ILE A 301 -3.18 -7.24 0.54
CA ILE A 301 -4.55 -7.72 0.35
C ILE A 301 -4.55 -9.09 -0.37
N GLU A 302 -3.77 -9.24 -1.45
CA GLU A 302 -3.59 -10.53 -2.13
C GLU A 302 -3.00 -11.59 -1.18
N ASP A 303 -1.98 -11.22 -0.39
CA ASP A 303 -1.35 -12.10 0.60
C ASP A 303 -2.35 -12.62 1.62
N ALA A 304 -3.15 -11.70 2.16
CA ALA A 304 -4.16 -12.00 3.18
C ALA A 304 -5.17 -13.05 2.68
N TYR A 305 -5.71 -12.84 1.50
CA TYR A 305 -6.65 -13.77 0.89
C TYR A 305 -6.00 -15.12 0.59
N MET A 306 -4.80 -15.11 -0.01
CA MET A 306 -4.09 -16.34 -0.35
C MET A 306 -3.68 -17.15 0.90
N LEU A 307 -3.21 -16.48 1.96
CA LEU A 307 -2.86 -17.15 3.22
C LEU A 307 -4.08 -17.83 3.85
N ALA A 308 -5.21 -17.14 3.91
CA ALA A 308 -6.46 -17.71 4.44
C ALA A 308 -6.91 -18.96 3.62
N ARG A 309 -6.81 -18.88 2.29
CA ARG A 309 -7.12 -20.02 1.40
C ARG A 309 -6.17 -21.20 1.61
N CYS A 310 -4.86 -20.94 1.76
CA CYS A 310 -3.88 -22.00 2.05
C CYS A 310 -4.15 -22.67 3.40
N LEU A 311 -4.50 -21.89 4.43
CA LEU A 311 -4.85 -22.41 5.76
C LEU A 311 -6.15 -23.24 5.72
N ALA A 312 -7.15 -22.82 4.96
CA ALA A 312 -8.40 -23.57 4.79
C ALA A 312 -8.20 -24.88 4.01
N SER A 313 -7.23 -24.91 3.10
CA SER A 313 -6.97 -26.08 2.22
C SER A 313 -6.06 -27.13 2.86
N SER A 314 -5.43 -26.86 4.01
CA SER A 314 -4.52 -27.80 4.67
C SER A 314 -4.64 -27.72 6.19
N PRO A 315 -4.84 -28.83 6.90
CA PRO A 315 -4.80 -28.88 8.36
C PRO A 315 -3.36 -28.68 8.90
N ASP A 316 -2.34 -28.92 8.08
CA ASP A 316 -0.94 -28.71 8.40
C ASP A 316 -0.51 -27.27 8.05
N HIS A 317 -0.26 -26.46 9.06
CA HIS A 317 0.14 -25.08 8.92
C HIS A 317 1.50 -24.93 8.20
N ALA A 318 2.45 -25.85 8.39
CA ALA A 318 3.75 -25.78 7.74
C ALA A 318 3.59 -25.93 6.22
N ARG A 319 2.74 -26.86 5.78
CA ARG A 319 2.40 -27.02 4.35
C ARG A 319 1.63 -25.80 3.82
N ALA A 320 0.68 -25.26 4.60
CA ALA A 320 -0.05 -24.04 4.22
C ALA A 320 0.90 -22.86 4.02
N PHE A 321 1.86 -22.63 4.93
CA PHE A 321 2.85 -21.56 4.84
C PHE A 321 3.79 -21.73 3.65
N ALA A 322 4.28 -22.94 3.43
CA ALA A 322 5.13 -23.25 2.26
C ALA A 322 4.40 -22.95 0.95
N THR A 323 3.14 -23.38 0.83
CA THR A 323 2.30 -23.11 -0.34
C THR A 323 2.04 -21.61 -0.53
N TYR A 324 1.70 -20.91 0.55
CA TYR A 324 1.51 -19.46 0.52
C TYR A 324 2.78 -18.73 0.03
N GLN A 325 3.94 -19.02 0.62
CA GLN A 325 5.20 -18.43 0.20
C GLN A 325 5.51 -18.75 -1.27
N GLN A 326 5.35 -19.98 -1.70
CA GLN A 326 5.58 -20.39 -3.09
C GLN A 326 4.73 -19.60 -4.09
N LYS A 327 3.46 -19.38 -3.77
CA LYS A 327 2.52 -18.65 -4.63
C LYS A 327 2.77 -17.15 -4.66
N ARG A 328 3.22 -16.54 -3.53
CA ARG A 328 3.24 -15.09 -3.37
C ARG A 328 4.62 -14.45 -3.52
N MET A 329 5.68 -15.09 -3.03
CA MET A 329 7.00 -14.48 -2.90
C MET A 329 7.55 -13.96 -4.24
N GLY A 330 7.50 -14.77 -5.30
CA GLY A 330 8.05 -14.38 -6.61
C GLY A 330 7.41 -13.10 -7.15
N ARG A 331 6.08 -12.98 -7.04
CA ARG A 331 5.33 -11.79 -7.47
C ARG A 331 5.67 -10.58 -6.61
N ALA A 332 5.60 -10.70 -5.29
CA ALA A 332 5.87 -9.60 -4.37
C ALA A 332 7.30 -9.06 -4.51
N VAL A 333 8.31 -9.93 -4.57
CA VAL A 333 9.73 -9.55 -4.75
C VAL A 333 9.93 -8.82 -6.08
N LYS A 334 9.28 -9.25 -7.15
CA LYS A 334 9.35 -8.57 -8.46
C LYS A 334 8.72 -7.17 -8.37
N ILE A 335 7.60 -7.00 -7.68
CA ILE A 335 6.96 -5.69 -7.45
C ILE A 335 7.86 -4.76 -6.63
N VAL A 336 8.49 -5.26 -5.55
CA VAL A 336 9.48 -4.49 -4.76
C VAL A 336 10.62 -4.01 -5.67
N SER A 337 11.15 -4.90 -6.50
CA SER A 337 12.26 -4.59 -7.42
C SER A 337 11.85 -3.56 -8.48
N MET A 338 10.68 -3.70 -9.08
CA MET A 338 10.13 -2.75 -10.06
C MET A 338 9.88 -1.37 -9.43
N SER A 339 9.30 -1.34 -8.21
CA SER A 339 9.03 -0.10 -7.48
C SER A 339 10.34 0.65 -7.17
N ARG A 340 11.38 -0.09 -6.75
CA ARG A 340 12.72 0.48 -6.53
C ARG A 340 13.37 0.97 -7.82
N GLY A 341 13.26 0.22 -8.91
CA GLY A 341 13.72 0.66 -10.23
C GLY A 341 13.07 1.97 -10.68
N LEU A 342 11.76 2.12 -10.41
CA LEU A 342 11.05 3.36 -10.70
C LEU A 342 11.54 4.53 -9.83
N SER A 343 11.89 4.31 -8.54
CA SER A 343 12.55 5.32 -7.72
C SER A 343 13.84 5.83 -8.36
N MET A 344 14.69 4.92 -8.83
CA MET A 344 15.95 5.30 -9.48
C MET A 344 15.71 6.12 -10.75
N LEU A 345 14.72 5.71 -11.54
CA LEU A 345 14.35 6.39 -12.79
C LEU A 345 13.80 7.80 -12.55
N THR A 346 13.05 8.00 -11.47
CA THR A 346 12.52 9.32 -11.10
C THR A 346 13.56 10.21 -10.42
N ASN A 347 14.59 9.63 -9.79
CA ASN A 347 15.68 10.34 -9.11
C ASN A 347 16.76 10.89 -10.06
N LEU A 348 16.63 10.72 -11.38
CA LEU A 348 17.57 11.28 -12.35
C LEU A 348 17.72 12.78 -12.16
N LYS A 349 19.00 13.27 -12.16
CA LYS A 349 19.34 14.67 -11.94
C LYS A 349 19.63 15.41 -13.25
N CYS A 350 20.21 14.71 -14.22
CA CYS A 350 20.62 15.28 -15.49
C CYS A 350 19.40 15.55 -16.38
N ARG A 351 19.22 16.78 -16.86
CA ARG A 351 18.10 17.19 -17.73
C ARG A 351 18.03 16.35 -19.01
N ILE A 352 19.19 16.00 -19.59
CA ILE A 352 19.26 15.16 -20.78
C ILE A 352 18.74 13.75 -20.48
N ALA A 353 19.16 13.15 -19.35
CA ALA A 353 18.68 11.84 -18.93
C ALA A 353 17.16 11.85 -18.65
N VAL A 354 16.63 12.93 -18.05
CA VAL A 354 15.19 13.12 -17.85
C VAL A 354 14.45 13.21 -19.19
N TRP A 355 15.01 13.95 -20.17
CA TRP A 355 14.42 14.03 -21.49
C TRP A 355 14.39 12.64 -22.17
N PHE A 356 15.48 11.90 -22.15
CA PHE A 356 15.53 10.53 -22.70
C PHE A 356 14.52 9.60 -22.01
N ARG A 357 14.44 9.65 -20.68
CA ARG A 357 13.43 8.90 -19.92
C ARG A 357 12.02 9.21 -20.42
N ASN A 358 11.67 10.49 -20.57
CA ASN A 358 10.34 10.89 -21.03
C ASN A 358 10.07 10.41 -22.46
N GLN A 359 11.06 10.50 -23.36
CA GLN A 359 10.92 9.98 -24.73
C GLN A 359 10.74 8.46 -24.76
N LEU A 360 11.46 7.74 -23.90
CA LEU A 360 11.32 6.29 -23.79
C LEU A 360 9.93 5.91 -23.29
N MET A 361 9.43 6.58 -22.25
CA MET A 361 8.09 6.32 -21.71
C MET A 361 6.97 6.53 -22.73
N LYS A 362 7.06 7.60 -23.55
CA LYS A 362 6.10 7.86 -24.64
C LYS A 362 6.11 6.79 -25.72
N ARG A 363 7.21 6.05 -25.88
CA ARG A 363 7.41 5.07 -26.96
C ARG A 363 7.38 3.60 -26.47
N ILE A 364 6.97 3.34 -25.24
CA ILE A 364 6.81 1.96 -24.76
C ILE A 364 5.80 1.24 -25.67
N PRO A 365 6.21 0.14 -26.35
CA PRO A 365 5.28 -0.61 -27.19
C PRO A 365 4.07 -1.11 -26.41
N ALA A 366 2.90 -1.09 -27.05
CA ALA A 366 1.63 -1.52 -26.42
C ALA A 366 1.74 -2.92 -25.79
N GLY A 367 2.36 -3.87 -26.49
CA GLY A 367 2.52 -5.22 -25.95
C GLY A 367 3.37 -5.30 -24.65
N ILE A 368 4.40 -4.45 -24.49
CA ILE A 368 5.17 -4.37 -23.24
C ILE A 368 4.32 -3.72 -22.13
N ALA A 369 3.59 -2.66 -22.48
CA ALA A 369 2.69 -2.01 -21.54
C ALA A 369 1.59 -2.98 -21.07
N ASP A 370 0.99 -3.74 -21.97
CA ASP A 370 -0.03 -4.76 -21.67
C ASP A 370 0.51 -5.88 -20.77
N GLN A 371 1.74 -6.39 -21.03
CA GLN A 371 2.37 -7.37 -20.15
C GLN A 371 2.64 -6.84 -18.75
N GLN A 372 3.06 -5.57 -18.64
CA GLN A 372 3.25 -4.92 -17.34
C GLN A 372 1.92 -4.76 -16.59
N MET A 373 0.87 -4.36 -17.31
CA MET A 373 -0.48 -4.23 -16.74
C MET A 373 -1.00 -5.59 -16.28
N ALA A 374 -0.91 -6.62 -17.12
CA ALA A 374 -1.28 -7.98 -16.75
C ALA A 374 -0.50 -8.44 -15.50
N PHE A 375 0.81 -8.23 -15.46
CA PHE A 375 1.60 -8.58 -14.29
C PHE A 375 1.17 -7.85 -13.02
N LEU A 376 0.74 -6.59 -13.09
CA LEU A 376 0.33 -5.81 -11.91
C LEU A 376 -1.11 -6.14 -11.46
N TYR A 377 -2.02 -6.44 -12.38
CA TYR A 377 -3.45 -6.46 -12.12
C TYR A 377 -4.12 -7.82 -12.32
N ASP A 378 -3.56 -8.69 -13.16
CA ASP A 378 -4.10 -10.03 -13.32
C ASP A 378 -3.61 -10.92 -12.17
N VAL A 379 -4.52 -11.31 -11.32
CA VAL A 379 -4.27 -12.21 -10.19
C VAL A 379 -5.23 -13.39 -10.25
N ASN A 380 -4.67 -14.61 -10.22
CA ASN A 380 -5.44 -15.82 -10.03
C ASN A 380 -5.63 -16.06 -8.53
N LEU A 381 -6.85 -15.86 -8.04
CA LEU A 381 -7.22 -16.07 -6.63
C LEU A 381 -7.64 -17.51 -6.33
N ASP A 382 -7.82 -18.33 -7.35
CA ASP A 382 -8.28 -19.72 -7.23
C ASP A 382 -7.13 -20.74 -7.44
N ALA A 383 -5.94 -20.26 -7.77
CA ALA A 383 -4.74 -21.06 -8.04
C ALA A 383 -4.12 -21.70 -6.79
#